data_e90d01dcdc0227e4b92d7167c293ab00
#
_entry.id   e90d01dcdc0227e4b92d7167c293ab00
#
_cell.length_a   1.000
_cell.length_b   1.000
_cell.length_c   1.000
_cell.angle_alpha   90.00
_cell.angle_beta   90.00
_cell.angle_gamma   90.00
#
_symmetry.space_group_name_H-M   'P 1'
#
loop_
_entity.id
_entity.type
_entity.pdbx_description
1 polymer ?
#
loop_
_entity_poly.entity_id
_entity_poly.type
_entity_poly.pdbx_seq_one_letter_code
_entity_poly.pdbx_strand_id
1 'polypeptide(L)'
;MEYLDDNAAIYPSSTSVEEGRLPEAPMEIALSEDILKYLGFEGSIGDKITLSLQKNLRHNIADSYSYTAEFVLTGILKNNYLGYTSGTVTGVVGEGTAEQLLTESYIYYNVDIRTADKKNFQAVVDDINKELNIHELDTSYNIVYLNALGISYTANSEGANDKGFSFMTVAGILVGTLILLAAGLVIYNILKISVSKRIKGYGTLRAIGGEKGQLYPVSYTHLRAHETGRNL
;
A
#
# COMPACT_ATOMS: atom_id res chain seq x y z
N MET A 1 -1.16 16.26 -16.96
CA MET A 1 -1.46 17.14 -15.84
C MET A 1 -2.83 16.77 -15.31
N GLU A 2 -3.01 16.84 -14.04
CA GLU A 2 -4.18 16.36 -13.32
C GLU A 2 -4.60 17.42 -12.32
N TYR A 3 -5.90 17.66 -12.18
CA TYR A 3 -6.49 18.41 -11.10
C TYR A 3 -6.79 17.43 -9.96
N LEU A 4 -6.50 17.83 -8.74
CA LEU A 4 -6.74 17.04 -7.54
C LEU A 4 -7.61 17.87 -6.59
N ASP A 5 -8.69 17.26 -6.17
CA ASP A 5 -9.59 17.83 -5.17
C ASP A 5 -9.07 17.62 -3.73
N ASP A 6 -9.88 17.98 -2.73
CA ASP A 6 -9.57 17.82 -1.31
C ASP A 6 -9.29 16.35 -0.88
N ASN A 7 -9.62 15.39 -1.73
CA ASN A 7 -9.35 13.96 -1.51
C ASN A 7 -7.96 13.53 -2.01
N ALA A 8 -7.18 14.43 -2.58
CA ALA A 8 -5.83 14.15 -3.11
C ALA A 8 -4.89 13.53 -2.07
N ALA A 9 -5.13 13.74 -0.77
CA ALA A 9 -4.38 13.09 0.31
C ALA A 9 -4.48 11.55 0.33
N ILE A 10 -5.41 10.98 -0.45
CA ILE A 10 -5.59 9.53 -0.60
C ILE A 10 -4.57 8.96 -1.60
N TYR A 11 -4.02 9.79 -2.48
CA TYR A 11 -3.03 9.38 -3.47
C TYR A 11 -1.63 9.33 -2.85
N PRO A 12 -0.96 8.20 -2.92
CA PRO A 12 0.36 8.09 -2.33
C PRO A 12 1.37 8.94 -3.11
N SER A 13 2.08 9.79 -2.41
CA SER A 13 3.39 10.36 -2.71
C SER A 13 3.57 11.26 -3.94
N SER A 14 2.84 11.11 -5.01
CA SER A 14 3.05 11.91 -6.24
C SER A 14 2.52 13.36 -6.14
N THR A 15 1.75 13.66 -5.10
CA THR A 15 1.06 14.94 -4.91
C THR A 15 1.40 15.63 -3.60
N SER A 16 2.35 15.07 -2.84
CA SER A 16 2.85 15.71 -1.62
C SER A 16 3.58 17.01 -1.96
N VAL A 17 3.11 18.11 -1.44
CA VAL A 17 3.78 19.42 -1.56
C VAL A 17 4.99 19.43 -0.64
N GLU A 18 6.13 19.85 -1.16
CA GLU A 18 7.36 20.09 -0.42
C GLU A 18 7.48 21.56 -0.04
N GLU A 19 7.12 22.45 -0.98
CA GLU A 19 7.14 23.88 -0.80
C GLU A 19 5.94 24.53 -1.49
N GLY A 20 5.36 25.57 -0.91
CA GLY A 20 4.21 26.29 -1.44
C GLY A 20 2.88 25.59 -1.16
N ARG A 21 1.99 25.56 -2.13
CA ARG A 21 0.65 24.97 -2.04
C ARG A 21 0.25 24.25 -3.33
N LEU A 22 -0.77 23.43 -3.25
CA LEU A 22 -1.41 22.87 -4.45
C LEU A 22 -2.11 23.99 -5.25
N PRO A 23 -2.18 23.84 -6.58
CA PRO A 23 -2.93 24.75 -7.43
C PRO A 23 -4.43 24.70 -7.12
N GLU A 24 -5.06 25.87 -7.04
CA GLU A 24 -6.51 26.02 -6.78
C GLU A 24 -7.22 26.69 -7.95
N ALA A 25 -6.59 27.69 -8.54
CA ALA A 25 -7.17 28.45 -9.64
C ALA A 25 -6.70 27.95 -11.02
N PRO A 26 -7.47 28.22 -12.08
CA PRO A 26 -7.05 27.89 -13.44
C PRO A 26 -5.68 28.46 -13.78
N MET A 27 -4.90 27.74 -14.57
CA MET A 27 -3.55 28.11 -15.00
C MET A 27 -2.51 28.22 -13.86
N GLU A 28 -2.84 27.79 -12.66
CA GLU A 28 -1.86 27.50 -11.63
C GLU A 28 -1.28 26.09 -11.83
N ILE A 29 -0.01 25.89 -11.43
CA ILE A 29 0.66 24.59 -11.58
C ILE A 29 1.58 24.31 -10.39
N ALA A 30 1.66 23.02 -10.01
CA ALA A 30 2.68 22.49 -9.13
C ALA A 30 3.46 21.38 -9.84
N LEU A 31 4.79 21.45 -9.77
CA LEU A 31 5.71 20.53 -10.42
C LEU A 31 6.76 20.07 -9.41
N SER A 32 7.36 18.89 -9.64
CA SER A 32 8.48 18.45 -8.82
C SER A 32 9.77 19.23 -9.18
N GLU A 33 10.69 19.30 -8.22
CA GLU A 33 11.98 19.99 -8.39
C GLU A 33 12.75 19.44 -9.60
N ASP A 34 12.72 18.12 -9.81
CA ASP A 34 13.41 17.48 -10.95
C ASP A 34 12.82 17.91 -12.29
N ILE A 35 11.50 18.12 -12.39
CA ILE A 35 10.88 18.65 -13.62
C ILE A 35 11.32 20.10 -13.85
N LEU A 36 11.30 20.92 -12.83
CA LEU A 36 11.72 22.32 -12.95
C LEU A 36 13.17 22.42 -13.43
N LYS A 37 14.08 21.59 -12.88
CA LYS A 37 15.46 21.49 -13.34
C LYS A 37 15.58 21.01 -14.79
N TYR A 38 14.80 19.98 -15.16
CA TYR A 38 14.77 19.46 -16.52
C TYR A 38 14.31 20.51 -17.54
N LEU A 39 13.34 21.34 -17.16
CA LEU A 39 12.82 22.46 -17.98
C LEU A 39 13.75 23.65 -17.99
N GLY A 40 14.82 23.68 -17.17
CA GLY A 40 15.72 24.83 -17.02
C GLY A 40 15.03 26.03 -16.38
N PHE A 41 14.04 25.81 -15.53
CA PHE A 41 13.32 26.90 -14.85
C PHE A 41 14.13 27.36 -13.63
N GLU A 42 14.53 28.62 -13.64
CA GLU A 42 15.29 29.27 -12.55
C GLU A 42 14.43 30.21 -11.69
N GLY A 43 13.11 30.23 -11.91
CA GLY A 43 12.18 31.07 -11.16
C GLY A 43 11.83 30.49 -9.80
N SER A 44 11.01 31.22 -9.06
CA SER A 44 10.49 30.87 -7.73
C SER A 44 8.99 30.65 -7.76
N ILE A 45 8.43 30.17 -6.65
CA ILE A 45 6.97 30.09 -6.46
C ILE A 45 6.37 31.49 -6.64
N GLY A 46 5.31 31.57 -7.45
CA GLY A 46 4.66 32.80 -7.89
C GLY A 46 5.09 33.30 -9.27
N ASP A 47 6.20 32.76 -9.81
CA ASP A 47 6.65 33.14 -11.14
C ASP A 47 5.91 32.37 -12.23
N LYS A 48 5.94 32.92 -13.44
CA LYS A 48 5.30 32.34 -14.61
C LYS A 48 6.23 31.34 -15.32
N ILE A 49 5.69 30.20 -15.65
CA ILE A 49 6.37 29.18 -16.42
C ILE A 49 5.61 28.90 -17.72
N THR A 50 6.31 28.92 -18.85
CA THR A 50 5.73 28.62 -20.15
C THR A 50 6.03 27.19 -20.52
N LEU A 51 4.98 26.41 -20.77
CA LEU A 51 5.09 25.00 -21.12
C LEU A 51 4.58 24.75 -22.54
N SER A 52 5.33 23.96 -23.29
CA SER A 52 4.87 23.37 -24.54
C SER A 52 4.18 22.05 -24.23
N LEU A 53 2.89 21.99 -24.42
CA LEU A 53 2.05 20.87 -24.10
C LEU A 53 1.69 20.11 -25.39
N GLN A 54 1.74 18.80 -25.34
CA GLN A 54 1.29 17.94 -26.42
C GLN A 54 0.13 17.08 -25.93
N LYS A 55 -0.96 17.09 -26.66
CA LYS A 55 -2.06 16.20 -26.42
C LYS A 55 -1.91 14.96 -27.27
N ASN A 56 -1.81 13.80 -26.63
CA ASN A 56 -1.88 12.50 -27.28
C ASN A 56 -3.29 11.95 -27.08
N LEU A 57 -4.06 11.84 -28.15
CA LEU A 57 -5.37 11.21 -28.10
C LEU A 57 -5.18 9.70 -27.94
N ARG A 58 -5.84 9.11 -26.96
CA ARG A 58 -5.71 7.67 -26.61
C ARG A 58 -5.93 6.71 -27.75
N HIS A 59 -6.60 7.14 -28.83
CA HIS A 59 -7.01 6.26 -29.93
C HIS A 59 -6.51 6.69 -31.31
N ASN A 60 -5.93 7.88 -31.48
CA ASN A 60 -5.48 8.32 -32.78
C ASN A 60 -4.29 9.29 -32.65
N ILE A 61 -3.09 8.78 -32.92
CA ILE A 61 -1.85 9.57 -32.89
C ILE A 61 -1.88 10.69 -33.96
N ALA A 62 -2.68 10.53 -35.02
CA ALA A 62 -2.81 11.50 -36.10
C ALA A 62 -3.47 12.82 -35.68
N ASP A 63 -4.23 12.82 -34.59
CA ASP A 63 -4.94 14.00 -34.09
C ASP A 63 -4.18 14.67 -32.89
N SER A 64 -2.93 14.32 -32.68
CA SER A 64 -2.11 14.99 -31.67
C SER A 64 -1.81 16.43 -32.10
N TYR A 65 -2.04 17.38 -31.22
CA TYR A 65 -1.64 18.76 -31.45
C TYR A 65 -0.82 19.27 -30.27
N SER A 66 0.10 20.19 -30.57
CA SER A 66 0.91 20.86 -29.58
C SER A 66 0.47 22.32 -29.42
N TYR A 67 0.50 22.80 -28.21
CA TYR A 67 0.17 24.18 -27.89
C TYR A 67 1.05 24.65 -26.73
N THR A 68 1.18 25.97 -26.61
CA THR A 68 1.98 26.60 -25.57
C THR A 68 1.06 27.32 -24.61
N ALA A 69 1.25 27.09 -23.31
CA ALA A 69 0.47 27.75 -22.28
C ALA A 69 1.39 28.29 -21.17
N GLU A 70 0.99 29.41 -20.58
CA GLU A 70 1.65 30.05 -19.47
C GLU A 70 0.92 29.72 -18.17
N PHE A 71 1.67 29.27 -17.16
CA PHE A 71 1.16 28.91 -15.85
C PHE A 71 1.86 29.71 -14.76
N VAL A 72 1.23 29.82 -13.61
CA VAL A 72 1.85 30.36 -12.40
C VAL A 72 2.26 29.19 -11.51
N LEU A 73 3.54 29.11 -11.16
CA LEU A 73 4.05 28.07 -10.27
C LEU A 73 3.59 28.37 -8.84
N THR A 74 2.79 27.48 -8.24
CA THR A 74 2.24 27.65 -6.89
C THR A 74 2.84 26.72 -5.85
N GLY A 75 3.45 25.64 -6.30
CA GLY A 75 4.07 24.70 -5.38
C GLY A 75 5.10 23.79 -6.03
N ILE A 76 6.00 23.28 -5.20
CA ILE A 76 6.99 22.29 -5.56
C ILE A 76 6.55 20.97 -4.93
N LEU A 77 6.36 19.96 -5.76
CA LEU A 77 5.97 18.60 -5.34
C LEU A 77 7.22 17.80 -4.99
N LYS A 78 7.06 16.85 -4.07
CA LYS A 78 8.10 15.85 -3.80
C LYS A 78 8.39 15.03 -5.04
N ASN A 79 9.68 14.74 -5.25
CA ASN A 79 10.10 13.90 -6.35
C ASN A 79 9.52 12.48 -6.20
N ASN A 80 8.93 11.98 -7.29
CA ASN A 80 8.42 10.61 -7.36
C ASN A 80 9.41 9.72 -8.10
N TYR A 81 10.22 8.96 -7.34
CA TYR A 81 11.23 8.07 -7.91
C TYR A 81 10.65 7.03 -8.87
N LEU A 82 9.48 6.47 -8.57
CA LEU A 82 8.82 5.49 -9.45
C LEU A 82 8.34 6.13 -10.76
N GLY A 83 7.79 7.32 -10.69
CA GLY A 83 7.41 8.09 -11.88
C GLY A 83 8.63 8.42 -12.73
N TYR A 84 9.71 8.84 -12.12
CA TYR A 84 10.96 9.16 -12.81
C TYR A 84 11.56 7.94 -13.53
N THR A 85 11.62 6.80 -12.87
CA THR A 85 12.16 5.55 -13.47
C THR A 85 11.27 4.99 -14.58
N SER A 86 9.96 5.29 -14.56
CA SER A 86 9.03 4.91 -15.64
C SER A 86 8.99 5.92 -16.79
N GLY A 87 9.70 7.05 -16.67
CA GLY A 87 9.67 8.14 -17.65
C GLY A 87 8.38 8.96 -17.64
N THR A 88 7.56 8.80 -16.59
CA THR A 88 6.29 9.51 -16.43
C THR A 88 6.34 10.35 -15.17
N VAL A 89 6.22 11.65 -15.31
CA VAL A 89 6.24 12.59 -14.18
C VAL A 89 4.92 13.36 -14.18
N THR A 90 4.31 13.46 -13.03
CA THR A 90 2.99 14.08 -12.87
C THR A 90 3.14 15.54 -12.42
N GLY A 91 2.52 16.44 -13.14
CA GLY A 91 2.27 17.81 -12.69
C GLY A 91 0.80 17.99 -12.33
N VAL A 92 0.53 18.80 -11.33
CA VAL A 92 -0.81 19.13 -10.88
C VAL A 92 -1.15 20.54 -11.34
N VAL A 93 -2.38 20.72 -11.83
CA VAL A 93 -2.90 22.03 -12.26
C VAL A 93 -4.17 22.36 -11.47
N GLY A 94 -4.51 23.65 -11.40
CA GLY A 94 -5.72 24.10 -10.71
C GLY A 94 -7.00 23.76 -11.50
N GLU A 95 -8.10 23.75 -10.78
CA GLU A 95 -9.44 23.51 -11.31
C GLU A 95 -9.76 24.48 -12.45
N GLY A 96 -10.46 24.00 -13.49
CA GLY A 96 -10.81 24.81 -14.66
C GLY A 96 -9.67 25.00 -15.68
N THR A 97 -8.46 24.48 -15.42
CA THR A 97 -7.34 24.59 -16.37
C THR A 97 -7.61 23.80 -17.65
N ALA A 98 -8.16 22.60 -17.54
CA ALA A 98 -8.47 21.77 -18.70
C ALA A 98 -9.52 22.45 -19.60
N GLU A 99 -10.52 23.05 -19.00
CA GLU A 99 -11.61 23.75 -19.69
C GLU A 99 -11.12 25.00 -20.42
N GLN A 100 -10.07 25.67 -19.90
CA GLN A 100 -9.46 26.81 -20.58
C GLN A 100 -8.55 26.41 -21.75
N LEU A 101 -7.89 25.26 -21.64
CA LEU A 101 -6.91 24.82 -22.62
C LEU A 101 -7.48 23.90 -23.70
N LEU A 102 -8.55 23.17 -23.40
CA LEU A 102 -9.08 22.13 -24.24
C LEU A 102 -10.54 22.41 -24.60
N THR A 103 -10.95 21.91 -25.76
CA THR A 103 -12.36 21.87 -26.13
C THR A 103 -13.05 20.75 -25.32
N GLU A 104 -14.30 20.94 -24.94
CA GLU A 104 -15.07 20.00 -24.09
C GLU A 104 -15.00 18.54 -24.57
N SER A 105 -15.03 18.33 -25.88
CA SER A 105 -14.94 16.98 -26.49
C SER A 105 -13.60 16.25 -26.20
N TYR A 106 -12.61 16.94 -25.68
CA TYR A 106 -11.29 16.40 -25.35
C TYR A 106 -11.00 16.33 -23.86
N ILE A 107 -11.95 16.70 -23.02
CA ILE A 107 -11.83 16.63 -21.58
C ILE A 107 -12.38 15.29 -21.12
N TYR A 108 -11.58 14.56 -20.36
CA TYR A 108 -11.97 13.30 -19.74
C TYR A 108 -11.85 13.45 -18.23
N TYR A 109 -12.88 13.04 -17.54
CA TYR A 109 -12.90 13.03 -16.07
C TYR A 109 -12.56 11.63 -15.57
N ASN A 110 -11.62 11.54 -14.65
CA ASN A 110 -11.41 10.33 -13.88
C ASN A 110 -12.08 10.54 -12.51
N VAL A 111 -12.94 9.62 -12.14
CA VAL A 111 -13.63 9.66 -10.85
C VAL A 111 -13.05 8.54 -9.99
N ASP A 112 -12.43 8.92 -8.90
CA ASP A 112 -11.88 7.96 -7.95
C ASP A 112 -12.88 7.69 -6.85
N ILE A 113 -13.21 6.41 -6.69
CA ILE A 113 -14.22 5.97 -5.73
C ILE A 113 -13.54 5.15 -4.65
N ARG A 114 -13.81 5.53 -3.39
CA ARG A 114 -13.40 4.77 -2.22
C ARG A 114 -14.60 4.26 -1.48
N THR A 115 -14.71 2.94 -1.35
CA THR A 115 -15.75 2.34 -0.52
C THR A 115 -15.29 2.19 0.94
N ALA A 116 -16.18 2.48 1.86
CA ALA A 116 -15.97 2.19 3.28
C ALA A 116 -16.23 0.71 3.60
N ASP A 117 -17.08 0.05 2.83
CA ASP A 117 -17.44 -1.37 3.02
C ASP A 117 -16.48 -2.28 2.26
N LYS A 118 -15.46 -2.74 2.98
CA LYS A 118 -14.46 -3.65 2.42
C LYS A 118 -14.99 -5.06 2.16
N LYS A 119 -16.03 -5.49 2.87
CA LYS A 119 -16.57 -6.87 2.75
C LYS A 119 -17.43 -7.06 1.52
N ASN A 120 -18.14 -6.01 1.14
CA ASN A 120 -19.06 -6.02 0.00
C ASN A 120 -18.53 -5.22 -1.18
N PHE A 121 -17.20 -5.03 -1.26
CA PHE A 121 -16.56 -4.20 -2.28
C PHE A 121 -17.05 -4.53 -3.69
N GLN A 122 -17.05 -5.82 -4.07
CA GLN A 122 -17.49 -6.26 -5.38
C GLN A 122 -18.93 -5.85 -5.68
N ALA A 123 -19.85 -6.13 -4.75
CA ALA A 123 -21.26 -5.81 -4.93
C ALA A 123 -21.51 -4.30 -5.07
N VAL A 124 -20.82 -3.50 -4.25
CA VAL A 124 -20.93 -2.03 -4.33
C VAL A 124 -20.44 -1.49 -5.66
N VAL A 125 -19.32 -2.00 -6.15
CA VAL A 125 -18.76 -1.58 -7.45
C VAL A 125 -19.66 -2.03 -8.60
N ASP A 126 -20.15 -3.25 -8.58
CA ASP A 126 -21.05 -3.79 -9.61
C ASP A 126 -22.37 -2.99 -9.64
N ASP A 127 -22.92 -2.60 -8.48
CA ASP A 127 -24.11 -1.75 -8.40
C ASP A 127 -23.86 -0.36 -9.00
N ILE A 128 -22.73 0.28 -8.66
CA ILE A 128 -22.35 1.59 -9.21
C ILE A 128 -22.20 1.51 -10.74
N ASN A 129 -21.44 0.53 -11.23
CA ASN A 129 -21.21 0.36 -12.66
C ASN A 129 -22.53 0.14 -13.42
N LYS A 130 -23.44 -0.64 -12.83
CA LYS A 130 -24.75 -0.91 -13.42
C LYS A 130 -25.67 0.30 -13.38
N GLU A 131 -25.73 1.02 -12.27
CA GLU A 131 -26.58 2.19 -12.11
C GLU A 131 -26.16 3.34 -13.02
N LEU A 132 -24.86 3.56 -13.15
CA LEU A 132 -24.30 4.61 -13.98
C LEU A 132 -24.02 4.15 -15.42
N ASN A 133 -24.32 2.89 -15.76
CA ASN A 133 -24.04 2.28 -17.07
C ASN A 133 -22.58 2.47 -17.53
N ILE A 134 -21.65 2.28 -16.59
CA ILE A 134 -20.21 2.42 -16.85
C ILE A 134 -19.71 1.15 -17.54
N HIS A 135 -19.02 1.32 -18.66
CA HIS A 135 -18.43 0.20 -19.38
C HIS A 135 -17.18 -0.31 -18.65
N GLU A 136 -16.98 -1.62 -18.63
CA GLU A 136 -15.86 -2.27 -17.92
C GLU A 136 -14.48 -1.73 -18.35
N LEU A 137 -14.33 -1.37 -19.62
CA LEU A 137 -13.09 -0.80 -20.16
C LEU A 137 -12.79 0.62 -19.64
N ASP A 138 -13.79 1.29 -19.08
CA ASP A 138 -13.67 2.63 -18.51
C ASP A 138 -13.38 2.61 -17.01
N THR A 139 -13.26 1.40 -16.44
CA THR A 139 -12.97 1.22 -15.02
C THR A 139 -11.54 0.73 -14.79
N SER A 140 -10.90 1.21 -13.74
CA SER A 140 -9.57 0.78 -13.31
C SER A 140 -9.55 0.53 -11.80
N TYR A 141 -8.95 -0.55 -11.37
CA TYR A 141 -8.92 -0.95 -9.97
C TYR A 141 -7.49 -1.00 -9.44
N ASN A 142 -7.28 -0.49 -8.24
CA ASN A 142 -6.00 -0.66 -7.55
C ASN A 142 -5.88 -2.09 -6.98
N ILE A 143 -5.63 -3.05 -7.87
CA ILE A 143 -5.57 -4.48 -7.54
C ILE A 143 -4.51 -4.77 -6.47
N VAL A 144 -3.40 -4.07 -6.47
CA VAL A 144 -2.32 -4.24 -5.48
C VAL A 144 -2.83 -3.88 -4.08
N TYR A 145 -3.52 -2.76 -3.96
CA TYR A 145 -4.10 -2.32 -2.69
C TYR A 145 -5.24 -3.23 -2.22
N LEU A 146 -6.12 -3.64 -3.14
CA LEU A 146 -7.21 -4.58 -2.83
C LEU A 146 -6.67 -5.92 -2.34
N ASN A 147 -5.67 -6.49 -3.00
CA ASN A 147 -5.03 -7.72 -2.58
C ASN A 147 -4.34 -7.59 -1.22
N ALA A 148 -3.69 -6.45 -0.94
CA ALA A 148 -3.09 -6.18 0.37
C ALA A 148 -4.14 -6.14 1.50
N LEU A 149 -5.37 -5.71 1.19
CA LEU A 149 -6.51 -5.74 2.11
C LEU A 149 -7.20 -7.11 2.18
N GLY A 150 -6.76 -8.10 1.40
CA GLY A 150 -7.41 -9.40 1.30
C GLY A 150 -8.73 -9.40 0.54
N ILE A 151 -8.97 -8.37 -0.28
CA ILE A 151 -10.15 -8.25 -1.13
C ILE A 151 -9.78 -8.78 -2.51
N SER A 152 -10.44 -9.86 -2.94
CA SER A 152 -10.32 -10.37 -4.31
C SER A 152 -11.37 -9.67 -5.18
N TYR A 153 -10.93 -8.98 -6.21
CA TYR A 153 -11.78 -8.40 -7.24
C TYR A 153 -11.50 -9.05 -8.58
N THR A 154 -12.55 -9.48 -9.27
CA THR A 154 -12.46 -10.04 -10.61
C THR A 154 -13.30 -9.17 -11.54
N ALA A 155 -12.70 -8.61 -12.57
CA ALA A 155 -13.34 -7.69 -13.50
C ALA A 155 -14.51 -8.33 -14.30
N ASN A 156 -14.59 -9.65 -14.34
CA ASN A 156 -15.65 -10.38 -15.04
C ASN A 156 -16.46 -11.21 -14.03
N SER A 157 -17.58 -10.67 -13.57
CA SER A 157 -18.44 -11.29 -12.57
C SER A 157 -19.21 -12.53 -13.05
N GLU A 158 -19.15 -12.91 -14.31
CA GLU A 158 -19.79 -14.13 -14.82
C GLU A 158 -19.14 -15.44 -14.33
N GLY A 159 -17.98 -15.34 -13.64
CA GLY A 159 -17.26 -16.48 -13.05
C GLY A 159 -16.93 -16.35 -11.56
N ALA A 160 -17.35 -15.29 -10.89
CA ALA A 160 -16.92 -14.94 -9.54
C ALA A 160 -17.56 -15.76 -8.40
N ASN A 161 -17.89 -17.02 -8.64
CA ASN A 161 -18.04 -18.02 -7.57
C ASN A 161 -16.71 -18.63 -7.13
N ASP A 162 -15.61 -18.13 -7.67
CA ASP A 162 -14.29 -18.55 -7.22
C ASP A 162 -13.96 -17.79 -5.93
N LYS A 163 -14.38 -18.37 -4.81
CA LYS A 163 -13.86 -18.10 -3.46
C LYS A 163 -12.39 -18.52 -3.41
N GLY A 164 -11.63 -18.10 -4.41
CA GLY A 164 -10.20 -18.34 -4.48
C GLY A 164 -9.54 -17.70 -3.28
N PHE A 165 -8.81 -18.49 -2.51
CA PHE A 165 -7.97 -17.96 -1.45
C PHE A 165 -7.03 -16.93 -2.04
N SER A 166 -7.12 -15.68 -1.56
CA SER A 166 -6.19 -14.64 -1.95
C SER A 166 -4.75 -15.16 -1.76
N PHE A 167 -3.89 -14.94 -2.73
CA PHE A 167 -2.47 -15.30 -2.63
C PHE A 167 -1.85 -14.84 -1.31
N MET A 168 -2.22 -13.64 -0.82
CA MET A 168 -1.77 -13.11 0.46
C MET A 168 -2.26 -13.93 1.65
N THR A 169 -3.50 -14.44 1.60
CA THR A 169 -4.04 -15.31 2.66
C THR A 169 -3.29 -16.64 2.68
N VAL A 170 -3.04 -17.23 1.51
CA VAL A 170 -2.28 -18.48 1.41
C VAL A 170 -0.84 -18.28 1.89
N ALA A 171 -0.18 -17.22 1.45
CA ALA A 171 1.17 -16.87 1.87
C ALA A 171 1.23 -16.62 3.39
N GLY A 172 0.26 -15.90 3.95
CA GLY A 172 0.17 -15.63 5.38
C GLY A 172 0.01 -16.90 6.21
N ILE A 173 -0.85 -17.82 5.79
CA ILE A 173 -1.03 -19.14 6.44
C ILE A 173 0.26 -19.95 6.38
N LEU A 174 0.93 -19.97 5.23
CA LEU A 174 2.17 -20.71 5.04
C LEU A 174 3.28 -20.18 5.95
N VAL A 175 3.51 -18.88 5.94
CA VAL A 175 4.52 -18.22 6.81
C VAL A 175 4.17 -18.41 8.28
N GLY A 176 2.91 -18.22 8.68
CA GLY A 176 2.44 -18.43 10.04
C GLY A 176 2.68 -19.88 10.52
N THR A 177 2.39 -20.86 9.67
CA THR A 177 2.64 -22.27 9.95
C THR A 177 4.13 -22.56 10.14
N LEU A 178 5.00 -22.00 9.28
CA LEU A 178 6.45 -22.16 9.42
C LEU A 178 6.97 -21.57 10.73
N ILE A 179 6.48 -20.40 11.14
CA ILE A 179 6.85 -19.76 12.41
C ILE A 179 6.42 -20.64 13.58
N LEU A 180 5.18 -21.15 13.56
CA LEU A 180 4.68 -22.05 14.62
C LEU A 180 5.49 -23.34 14.71
N LEU A 181 5.87 -23.93 13.60
CA LEU A 181 6.72 -25.13 13.56
C LEU A 181 8.11 -24.83 14.14
N ALA A 182 8.72 -23.72 13.74
CA ALA A 182 10.03 -23.30 14.24
C ALA A 182 9.99 -23.08 15.76
N ALA A 183 9.00 -22.34 16.26
CA ALA A 183 8.80 -22.10 17.69
C ALA A 183 8.55 -23.41 18.45
N GLY A 184 7.72 -24.29 17.90
CA GLY A 184 7.44 -25.62 18.46
C GLY A 184 8.70 -26.48 18.59
N LEU A 185 9.56 -26.48 17.58
CA LEU A 185 10.84 -27.21 17.60
C LEU A 185 11.79 -26.65 18.67
N VAL A 186 11.86 -25.35 18.83
CA VAL A 186 12.68 -24.72 19.88
C VAL A 186 12.19 -25.13 21.27
N ILE A 187 10.88 -25.02 21.52
CA ILE A 187 10.27 -25.41 22.79
C ILE A 187 10.51 -26.92 23.04
N TYR A 188 10.29 -27.75 22.03
CA TYR A 188 10.53 -29.19 22.13
C TYR A 188 11.99 -29.50 22.51
N ASN A 189 12.96 -28.86 21.88
CA ASN A 189 14.38 -29.06 22.18
C ASN A 189 14.74 -28.64 23.60
N ILE A 190 14.22 -27.48 24.07
CA ILE A 190 14.43 -27.01 25.44
C ILE A 190 13.85 -28.00 26.44
N LEU A 191 12.61 -28.45 26.21
CA LEU A 191 11.97 -29.46 27.09
C LEU A 191 12.73 -30.77 27.09
N LYS A 192 13.15 -31.27 25.92
CA LYS A 192 13.93 -32.50 25.79
C LYS A 192 15.23 -32.44 26.57
N ILE A 193 15.97 -31.33 26.47
CA ILE A 193 17.22 -31.11 27.24
C ILE A 193 16.93 -31.05 28.73
N SER A 194 15.91 -30.32 29.13
CA SER A 194 15.52 -30.18 30.56
C SER A 194 15.15 -31.54 31.18
N VAL A 195 14.30 -32.30 30.48
CA VAL A 195 13.87 -33.64 30.91
C VAL A 195 15.06 -34.59 30.94
N SER A 196 15.92 -34.61 29.91
CA SER A 196 17.13 -35.44 29.90
C SER A 196 18.09 -35.15 31.02
N LYS A 197 18.31 -33.87 31.36
CA LYS A 197 19.14 -33.47 32.51
C LYS A 197 18.53 -33.98 33.81
N ARG A 198 17.21 -33.88 33.99
CA ARG A 198 16.53 -34.38 35.20
C ARG A 198 16.64 -35.91 35.34
N ILE A 199 16.42 -36.67 34.24
CA ILE A 199 16.55 -38.11 34.23
C ILE A 199 17.96 -38.52 34.59
N LYS A 200 18.99 -37.90 34.02
CA LYS A 200 20.39 -38.17 34.39
C LYS A 200 20.66 -37.86 35.86
N GLY A 201 20.18 -36.73 36.40
CA GLY A 201 20.30 -36.37 37.81
C GLY A 201 19.65 -37.42 38.74
N TYR A 202 18.44 -37.87 38.39
CA TYR A 202 17.78 -38.96 39.16
C TYR A 202 18.51 -40.26 39.04
N GLY A 203 19.06 -40.61 37.87
CA GLY A 203 19.89 -41.80 37.69
C GLY A 203 21.14 -41.80 38.58
N THR A 204 21.83 -40.64 38.67
CA THR A 204 22.99 -40.45 39.51
C THR A 204 22.64 -40.62 41.02
N LEU A 205 21.54 -39.95 41.46
CA LEU A 205 21.09 -40.04 42.87
C LEU A 205 20.73 -41.51 43.24
N ARG A 206 20.15 -42.22 42.32
CA ARG A 206 19.81 -43.65 42.53
C ARG A 206 21.07 -44.54 42.57
N ALA A 207 22.07 -44.23 41.75
CA ALA A 207 23.33 -45.00 41.73
C ALA A 207 24.15 -44.86 43.04
N ILE A 208 24.00 -43.75 43.73
CA ILE A 208 24.64 -43.50 45.07
C ILE A 208 23.78 -43.95 46.24
N GLY A 209 22.66 -44.70 46.03
CA GLY A 209 21.86 -45.30 47.07
C GLY A 209 20.62 -44.51 47.52
N GLY A 210 20.19 -43.48 46.75
CA GLY A 210 18.98 -42.71 47.07
C GLY A 210 17.69 -43.54 46.89
N GLU A 211 16.84 -43.58 47.92
CA GLU A 211 15.54 -44.25 47.88
C GLU A 211 14.50 -43.48 47.12
N LYS A 212 13.51 -44.18 46.53
CA LYS A 212 12.41 -43.56 45.75
C LYS A 212 11.65 -42.47 46.53
N GLY A 213 11.49 -42.61 47.85
CA GLY A 213 10.80 -41.69 48.72
C GLY A 213 11.53 -40.35 48.91
N GLN A 214 12.83 -40.30 48.71
CA GLN A 214 13.66 -39.08 48.84
C GLN A 214 13.70 -38.28 47.53
N LEU A 215 13.38 -38.89 46.39
CA LEU A 215 13.38 -38.24 45.10
C LEU A 215 12.14 -37.37 44.85
N TYR A 216 11.02 -37.68 45.47
CA TYR A 216 9.75 -36.94 45.30
C TYR A 216 9.80 -35.51 45.90
N PRO A 217 10.31 -35.27 47.14
CA PRO A 217 10.33 -33.95 47.72
C PRO A 217 11.25 -32.97 46.97
N VAL A 218 12.37 -33.45 46.42
CA VAL A 218 13.34 -32.60 45.68
C VAL A 218 12.71 -32.04 44.41
N SER A 219 11.85 -32.79 43.79
CA SER A 219 11.13 -32.32 42.59
C SER A 219 10.09 -31.24 42.91
N TYR A 220 9.43 -31.36 44.08
CA TYR A 220 8.39 -30.41 44.50
C TYR A 220 8.94 -29.08 45.05
N THR A 221 10.03 -29.12 45.78
CA THR A 221 10.65 -27.92 46.35
C THR A 221 11.28 -27.02 45.29
N HIS A 222 11.81 -27.61 44.19
CA HIS A 222 12.36 -26.83 43.10
C HIS A 222 11.26 -26.13 42.25
N LEU A 223 10.08 -26.74 42.09
CA LEU A 223 8.95 -26.12 41.45
C LEU A 223 8.41 -24.94 42.26
N ARG A 224 8.32 -25.10 43.57
CA ARG A 224 7.81 -24.06 44.47
C ARG A 224 8.78 -22.88 44.63
N ALA A 225 10.09 -23.10 44.61
CA ALA A 225 11.09 -22.04 44.68
C ALA A 225 11.11 -21.17 43.39
N HIS A 226 10.74 -21.73 42.26
CA HIS A 226 10.64 -20.97 40.99
C HIS A 226 9.38 -20.10 40.92
N GLU A 227 8.33 -20.47 41.65
CA GLU A 227 7.08 -19.72 41.71
C GLU A 227 7.16 -18.53 42.68
N THR A 228 7.87 -18.70 43.79
CA THR A 228 8.08 -17.64 44.80
C THR A 228 9.16 -16.62 44.43
N GLY A 229 10.10 -16.95 43.56
CA GLY A 229 11.14 -16.02 43.10
C GLY A 229 10.64 -15.02 42.02
N ARG A 230 9.38 -15.09 41.65
CA ARG A 230 8.79 -14.21 40.61
C ARG A 230 7.94 -13.07 41.14
N ASN A 231 7.79 -13.02 42.50
CA ASN A 231 6.96 -12.05 43.20
C ASN A 231 7.76 -11.14 44.14
N LEU A 232 9.02 -10.85 43.82
CA LEU A 232 9.83 -9.82 44.48
C LEU A 232 10.40 -8.85 43.44
#